data_5e285e78f92faff362d891ff4474701e
#
_entry.id   5e285e78f92faff362d891ff4474701e
#
_cell.length_a   1.000
_cell.length_b   1.000
_cell.length_c   1.000
_cell.angle_alpha   90.00
_cell.angle_beta   90.00
_cell.angle_gamma   90.00
#
_symmetry.space_group_name_H-M   'P 1'
#
loop_
_entity.id
_entity.type
_entity.pdbx_description
1 polymer ?
#
loop_
_entity_poly.entity_id
_entity_poly.type
_entity_poly.pdbx_seq_one_letter_code
_entity_poly.pdbx_strand_id
1 'polypeptide(L)'
;EMCIRDSRMNMNELATLSRHNIPVIEVVVNNHVLGMVRQWQTLFYGKRYSNTVLQDQADFVKVAEALGVKGIRVTKKEEMGPAIREAIEGGKPALIDVWIDCDEKVFPMVPAGAPIEDVFDAEDLAKKEQEKD
;
A
#
# COMPACT_ATOMS: atom_id res chain seq x y z
N GLU A 1 1.89 -5.25 -3.07
CA GLU A 1 2.49 -5.03 -1.75
C GLU A 1 2.00 -3.75 -1.13
N MET A 2 1.50 -3.86 0.09
CA MET A 2 1.03 -2.72 0.86
C MET A 2 2.19 -1.94 1.46
N CYS A 3 3.05 -1.37 0.65
CA CYS A 3 4.11 -0.67 1.28
C CYS A 3 4.63 0.49 0.44
N ILE A 4 4.10 1.66 0.72
CA ILE A 4 4.78 2.93 0.44
C ILE A 4 6.29 2.85 0.66
N ARG A 5 6.74 2.09 1.69
CA ARG A 5 8.14 1.93 2.03
C ARG A 5 8.96 1.30 0.90
N ASP A 6 8.43 0.26 0.26
CA ASP A 6 9.20 -0.49 -0.74
C ASP A 6 9.39 0.33 -2.01
N SER A 7 8.36 1.01 -2.50
CA SER A 7 8.48 1.96 -3.61
C SER A 7 9.48 3.08 -3.31
N ARG A 8 9.55 3.58 -2.06
CA ARG A 8 10.53 4.59 -1.67
C ARG A 8 11.96 4.12 -1.70
N MET A 9 12.21 2.83 -1.46
CA MET A 9 13.56 2.27 -1.46
C MET A 9 14.13 2.13 -2.87
N ASN A 10 13.28 2.00 -3.89
CA ASN A 10 13.68 1.69 -5.26
C ASN A 10 13.09 2.65 -6.31
N MET A 11 12.57 3.81 -5.93
CA MET A 11 11.94 4.73 -6.88
C MET A 11 12.91 5.27 -7.97
N ASN A 12 14.22 5.20 -7.74
CA ASN A 12 15.23 5.50 -8.74
C ASN A 12 15.16 4.55 -9.94
N GLU A 13 14.68 3.31 -9.78
CA GLU A 13 14.52 2.34 -10.85
C GLU A 13 13.43 2.73 -11.86
N LEU A 14 12.54 3.66 -11.51
CA LEU A 14 11.60 4.24 -12.46
C LEU A 14 12.33 4.91 -13.63
N ALA A 15 13.51 5.49 -13.41
CA ALA A 15 14.35 6.04 -14.47
C ALA A 15 14.86 4.95 -15.42
N THR A 16 15.19 3.77 -14.89
CA THR A 16 15.58 2.60 -15.67
C THR A 16 14.42 2.11 -16.53
N LEU A 17 13.21 1.99 -15.96
CA LEU A 17 12.01 1.61 -16.68
C LEU A 17 11.71 2.57 -17.84
N SER A 18 11.79 3.88 -17.56
CA SER A 18 11.59 4.92 -18.55
C SER A 18 12.62 4.85 -19.68
N ARG A 19 13.91 4.78 -19.33
CA ARG A 19 15.01 4.75 -20.29
C ARG A 19 14.91 3.59 -21.28
N HIS A 20 14.53 2.41 -20.80
CA HIS A 20 14.46 1.19 -21.59
C HIS A 20 13.05 0.87 -22.08
N ASN A 21 12.09 1.76 -21.80
CA ASN A 21 10.67 1.61 -22.16
C ASN A 21 10.10 0.24 -21.76
N ILE A 22 10.40 -0.22 -20.53
CA ILE A 22 9.96 -1.50 -20.02
C ILE A 22 8.51 -1.35 -19.54
N PRO A 23 7.51 -2.06 -20.09
CA PRO A 23 6.09 -1.84 -19.80
C PRO A 23 5.67 -2.46 -18.47
N VAL A 24 6.29 -2.05 -17.39
CA VAL A 24 5.93 -2.43 -16.01
C VAL A 24 4.87 -1.47 -15.48
N ILE A 25 3.86 -2.00 -14.81
CA ILE A 25 2.87 -1.23 -14.07
C ILE A 25 3.16 -1.42 -12.58
N GLU A 26 3.65 -0.38 -11.93
CA GLU A 26 3.82 -0.34 -10.49
C GLU A 26 2.55 0.18 -9.83
N VAL A 27 2.00 -0.58 -8.88
CA VAL A 27 0.83 -0.15 -8.09
C VAL A 27 1.26 0.09 -6.66
N VAL A 28 1.26 1.36 -6.25
CA VAL A 28 1.56 1.77 -4.88
C VAL A 28 0.25 1.86 -4.10
N VAL A 29 0.04 0.93 -3.18
CA VAL A 29 -1.09 0.98 -2.24
C VAL A 29 -0.74 1.92 -1.10
N ASN A 30 -1.25 3.14 -1.17
CA ASN A 30 -0.81 4.28 -0.37
C ASN A 30 -1.82 4.59 0.75
N ASN A 31 -1.51 4.15 1.96
CA ASN A 31 -2.29 4.45 3.16
C ASN A 31 -1.68 5.57 4.02
N HIS A 32 -0.65 6.26 3.55
CA HIS A 32 0.07 7.36 4.23
C HIS A 32 0.68 7.01 5.59
N VAL A 33 0.78 5.72 5.92
CA VAL A 33 1.35 5.23 7.19
C VAL A 33 2.28 4.05 6.94
N LEU A 34 3.06 3.68 7.96
CA LEU A 34 3.73 2.38 8.01
C LEU A 34 2.70 1.32 8.40
N GLY A 35 1.95 0.82 7.40
CA GLY A 35 0.72 0.04 7.59
C GLY A 35 0.87 -1.15 8.51
N MET A 36 1.86 -2.01 8.28
CA MET A 36 2.10 -3.19 9.13
C MET A 36 2.44 -2.80 10.57
N VAL A 37 3.27 -1.78 10.78
CA VAL A 37 3.61 -1.30 12.14
C VAL A 37 2.38 -0.74 12.83
N ARG A 38 1.57 0.06 12.13
CA ARG A 38 0.31 0.61 12.64
C ARG A 38 -0.68 -0.51 12.98
N GLN A 39 -0.81 -1.53 12.14
CA GLN A 39 -1.66 -2.69 12.38
C GLN A 39 -1.27 -3.42 13.68
N TRP A 40 0.02 -3.63 13.92
CA TRP A 40 0.53 -4.21 15.16
C TRP A 40 0.22 -3.33 16.38
N GLN A 41 0.42 -2.02 16.25
CA GLN A 41 0.08 -1.08 17.34
C GLN A 41 -1.41 -1.09 17.64
N THR A 42 -2.26 -1.27 16.62
CA THR A 42 -3.70 -1.41 16.79
C THR A 42 -4.06 -2.69 17.54
N LEU A 43 -3.53 -3.83 17.09
CA LEU A 43 -3.96 -5.14 17.56
C LEU A 43 -3.33 -5.56 18.89
N PHE A 44 -2.05 -5.23 19.10
CA PHE A 44 -1.27 -5.78 20.23
C PHE A 44 -0.81 -4.74 21.24
N TYR A 45 -0.83 -3.46 20.90
CA TYR A 45 -0.28 -2.39 21.75
C TYR A 45 -1.33 -1.36 22.17
N GLY A 46 -2.61 -1.75 22.22
CA GLY A 46 -3.70 -0.90 22.72
C GLY A 46 -3.87 0.43 22.00
N LYS A 47 -3.66 0.41 20.66
CA LYS A 47 -3.77 1.60 19.79
C LYS A 47 -2.82 2.75 20.18
N ARG A 48 -1.69 2.42 20.81
CA ARG A 48 -0.64 3.40 21.15
C ARG A 48 0.25 3.64 19.95
N TYR A 49 -0.19 4.53 19.06
CA TYR A 49 0.52 4.85 17.83
C TYR A 49 1.75 5.71 18.08
N SER A 50 2.89 5.30 17.52
CA SER A 50 4.14 6.04 17.59
C SER A 50 4.89 5.94 16.27
N ASN A 51 5.25 7.09 15.69
CA ASN A 51 6.08 7.22 14.50
C ASN A 51 5.61 6.39 13.27
N THR A 52 4.30 6.15 13.15
CA THR A 52 3.73 5.37 12.03
C THR A 52 3.11 6.22 10.95
N VAL A 53 2.77 7.47 11.24
CA VAL A 53 2.22 8.40 10.23
C VAL A 53 3.38 9.01 9.45
N LEU A 54 3.33 8.88 8.13
CA LEU A 54 4.30 9.48 7.23
C LEU A 54 3.92 10.95 7.01
N GLN A 55 4.62 11.84 7.67
CA GLN A 55 4.36 13.29 7.60
C GLN A 55 5.02 13.97 6.40
N ASP A 56 5.80 13.22 5.63
CA ASP A 56 6.41 13.78 4.42
C ASP A 56 5.35 13.95 3.31
N GLN A 57 5.68 14.83 2.39
CA GLN A 57 4.81 15.18 1.25
C GLN A 57 5.28 14.50 -0.04
N ALA A 58 5.84 13.28 0.05
CA ALA A 58 6.26 12.55 -1.13
C ALA A 58 5.06 12.23 -2.02
N ASP A 59 5.04 12.81 -3.20
CA ASP A 59 4.02 12.61 -4.21
C ASP A 59 4.54 11.62 -5.25
N PHE A 60 4.05 10.37 -5.20
CA PHE A 60 4.53 9.29 -6.08
C PHE A 60 4.22 9.55 -7.55
N VAL A 61 3.12 10.21 -7.87
CA VAL A 61 2.78 10.60 -9.25
C VAL A 61 3.81 11.57 -9.77
N LYS A 62 4.11 12.63 -9.03
CA LYS A 62 5.13 13.62 -9.44
C LYS A 62 6.53 13.03 -9.54
N VAL A 63 6.88 12.10 -8.64
CA VAL A 63 8.16 11.37 -8.71
C VAL A 63 8.24 10.53 -9.97
N ALA A 64 7.19 9.77 -10.30
CA ALA A 64 7.13 8.98 -11.52
C ALA A 64 7.27 9.85 -12.76
N GLU A 65 6.53 10.94 -12.84
CA GLU A 65 6.58 11.91 -13.95
C GLU A 65 7.97 12.56 -14.10
N ALA A 66 8.58 12.95 -12.99
CA ALA A 66 9.94 13.50 -12.99
C ALA A 66 10.99 12.53 -13.49
N LEU A 67 10.77 11.23 -13.33
CA LEU A 67 11.64 10.14 -13.82
C LEU A 67 11.19 9.60 -15.21
N GLY A 68 10.22 10.26 -15.84
CA GLY A 68 9.77 9.93 -17.20
C GLY A 68 8.81 8.76 -17.29
N VAL A 69 8.16 8.39 -16.18
CA VAL A 69 7.14 7.33 -16.08
C VAL A 69 5.77 7.97 -15.92
N LYS A 70 4.75 7.42 -16.58
CA LYS A 70 3.38 7.91 -16.43
C LYS A 70 2.88 7.68 -15.01
N GLY A 71 2.44 8.74 -14.33
CA GLY A 71 1.82 8.67 -13.02
C GLY A 71 0.28 8.77 -13.10
N ILE A 72 -0.43 7.92 -12.38
CA ILE A 72 -1.90 7.95 -12.27
C ILE A 72 -2.27 7.91 -10.79
N ARG A 73 -3.12 8.83 -10.33
CA ARG A 73 -3.65 8.81 -8.96
C ARG A 73 -5.06 8.26 -8.94
N VAL A 74 -5.30 7.34 -8.03
CA VAL A 74 -6.61 6.70 -7.77
C VAL A 74 -7.00 7.01 -6.33
N THR A 75 -8.15 7.66 -6.14
CA THR A 75 -8.68 8.03 -4.83
C THR A 75 -10.00 7.36 -4.52
N LYS A 76 -10.62 6.75 -5.54
CA LYS A 76 -11.90 6.05 -5.43
C LYS A 76 -11.80 4.67 -6.07
N LYS A 77 -12.51 3.72 -5.50
CA LYS A 77 -12.51 2.32 -5.97
C LYS A 77 -12.89 2.19 -7.46
N GLU A 78 -13.83 3.00 -7.91
CA GLU A 78 -14.36 2.98 -9.29
C GLU A 78 -13.31 3.42 -10.33
N GLU A 79 -12.32 4.20 -9.92
CA GLU A 79 -11.25 4.71 -10.78
C GLU A 79 -10.16 3.65 -11.06
N MET A 80 -10.09 2.59 -10.23
CA MET A 80 -9.02 1.59 -10.31
C MET A 80 -9.04 0.81 -11.63
N GLY A 81 -10.22 0.34 -12.05
CA GLY A 81 -10.36 -0.40 -13.30
C GLY A 81 -9.97 0.42 -14.54
N PRO A 82 -10.49 1.64 -14.69
CA PRO A 82 -10.02 2.56 -15.74
C PRO A 82 -8.52 2.82 -15.72
N ALA A 83 -7.93 3.10 -14.56
CA ALA A 83 -6.50 3.39 -14.42
C ALA A 83 -5.61 2.21 -14.88
N ILE A 84 -5.98 0.99 -14.49
CA ILE A 84 -5.25 -0.22 -14.92
C ILE A 84 -5.37 -0.40 -16.44
N ARG A 85 -6.57 -0.25 -17.01
CA ARG A 85 -6.74 -0.36 -18.47
C ARG A 85 -5.93 0.68 -19.22
N GLU A 86 -5.95 1.93 -18.78
CA GLU A 86 -5.17 3.02 -19.36
C GLU A 86 -3.67 2.73 -19.33
N ALA A 87 -3.17 2.16 -18.22
CA ALA A 87 -1.77 1.77 -18.10
C ALA A 87 -1.39 0.62 -19.04
N ILE A 88 -2.26 -0.40 -19.16
CA ILE A 88 -2.04 -1.55 -20.06
C ILE A 88 -2.07 -1.12 -21.52
N GLU A 89 -3.07 -0.35 -21.93
CA GLU A 89 -3.25 0.13 -23.31
C GLU A 89 -2.12 1.07 -23.73
N GLY A 90 -1.56 1.82 -22.79
CA GLY A 90 -0.42 2.69 -23.03
C GLY A 90 0.85 1.97 -23.44
N GLY A 91 1.02 0.69 -23.07
CA GLY A 91 2.18 -0.15 -23.42
C GLY A 91 3.53 0.42 -22.97
N LYS A 92 3.53 1.30 -21.98
CA LYS A 92 4.71 1.99 -21.42
C LYS A 92 4.76 1.82 -19.91
N PRO A 93 5.90 2.09 -19.25
CA PRO A 93 5.95 2.06 -17.81
C PRO A 93 4.97 3.06 -17.19
N ALA A 94 4.25 2.62 -16.16
CA ALA A 94 3.29 3.45 -15.44
C ALA A 94 3.35 3.17 -13.93
N LEU A 95 3.10 4.20 -13.12
CA LEU A 95 2.91 4.10 -11.69
C LEU A 95 1.48 4.52 -11.34
N ILE A 96 0.77 3.68 -10.60
CA ILE A 96 -0.57 3.96 -10.10
C ILE A 96 -0.50 4.13 -8.59
N ASP A 97 -0.71 5.37 -8.09
CA ASP A 97 -0.75 5.71 -6.66
C ASP A 97 -2.20 5.60 -6.16
N VAL A 98 -2.49 4.49 -5.47
CA VAL A 98 -3.84 4.17 -4.98
C VAL A 98 -3.96 4.58 -3.51
N TRP A 99 -4.74 5.60 -3.24
CA TRP A 99 -4.98 6.05 -1.88
C TRP A 99 -6.05 5.20 -1.19
N ILE A 100 -5.69 4.67 -0.04
CA ILE A 100 -6.58 3.86 0.81
C ILE A 100 -6.61 4.42 2.23
N ASP A 101 -7.55 3.95 3.04
CA ASP A 101 -7.65 4.33 4.45
C ASP A 101 -6.41 3.88 5.23
N CYS A 102 -5.97 4.69 6.19
CA CYS A 102 -4.79 4.41 7.01
C CYS A 102 -4.98 3.24 7.98
N ASP A 103 -6.21 2.86 8.28
CA ASP A 103 -6.56 1.77 9.18
C ASP A 103 -6.96 0.48 8.44
N GLU A 104 -6.86 0.46 7.09
CA GLU A 104 -6.96 -0.78 6.34
C GLU A 104 -5.91 -1.79 6.81
N LYS A 105 -6.37 -3.03 7.04
CA LYS A 105 -5.56 -4.10 7.60
C LYS A 105 -5.33 -5.22 6.60
N VAL A 106 -4.20 -5.89 6.76
CA VAL A 106 -3.86 -7.10 5.98
C VAL A 106 -4.28 -8.33 6.75
N PHE A 107 -5.17 -9.10 6.16
CA PHE A 107 -5.57 -10.40 6.68
C PHE A 107 -5.45 -11.47 5.58
N PRO A 108 -5.30 -12.76 5.94
CA PRO A 108 -5.19 -13.29 7.30
C PRO A 108 -3.85 -12.97 7.96
N MET A 109 -3.78 -13.04 9.28
CA MET A 109 -2.59 -12.75 10.08
C MET A 109 -2.31 -13.84 11.10
N VAL A 110 -1.03 -14.15 11.33
CA VAL A 110 -0.57 -15.04 12.40
C VAL A 110 0.08 -14.19 13.48
N PRO A 111 -0.29 -14.34 14.78
CA PRO A 111 0.39 -13.62 15.86
C PRO A 111 1.87 -13.97 15.93
N ALA A 112 2.70 -13.03 16.35
CA ALA A 112 4.13 -13.28 16.48
C ALA A 112 4.41 -14.41 17.48
N GLY A 113 5.20 -15.41 17.04
CA GLY A 113 5.55 -16.58 17.84
C GLY A 113 4.46 -17.66 17.94
N ALA A 114 3.32 -17.45 17.31
CA ALA A 114 2.26 -18.44 17.23
C ALA A 114 2.47 -19.42 16.06
N PRO A 115 1.98 -20.66 16.15
CA PRO A 115 1.97 -21.57 15.01
C PRO A 115 1.02 -21.10 13.92
N ILE A 116 1.17 -21.61 12.69
CA ILE A 116 0.40 -21.17 11.53
C ILE A 116 -1.10 -21.48 11.66
N GLU A 117 -1.45 -22.47 12.47
CA GLU A 117 -2.84 -22.87 12.78
C GLU A 117 -3.59 -21.78 13.56
N ASP A 118 -2.88 -20.87 14.24
CA ASP A 118 -3.44 -19.75 14.99
C ASP A 118 -3.69 -18.51 14.10
N VAL A 119 -3.77 -18.73 12.80
CA VAL A 119 -4.14 -17.70 11.84
C VAL A 119 -5.54 -17.13 12.16
N PHE A 120 -5.68 -15.83 12.05
CA PHE A 120 -6.96 -15.14 12.25
C PHE A 120 -7.23 -14.11 11.16
N ASP A 121 -8.50 -13.81 10.95
CA ASP A 121 -8.96 -12.79 10.02
C ASP A 121 -9.79 -11.68 10.70
N ALA A 122 -10.42 -10.83 9.91
CA ALA A 122 -11.24 -9.73 10.41
C ALA A 122 -12.50 -10.22 11.16
N GLU A 123 -13.07 -11.36 10.74
CA GLU A 123 -14.27 -11.93 11.37
C GLU A 123 -13.96 -12.51 12.74
N ASP A 124 -12.79 -13.15 12.88
CA ASP A 124 -12.31 -13.69 14.15
C ASP A 124 -12.06 -12.59 15.18
N LEU A 125 -11.55 -11.43 14.73
CA LEU A 125 -11.40 -10.27 15.61
C LEU A 125 -12.75 -9.72 16.06
N ALA A 126 -13.71 -9.61 15.17
CA ALA A 126 -15.05 -9.11 15.50
C ALA A 126 -15.76 -10.01 16.53
N LYS A 127 -15.61 -11.34 16.41
CA LYS A 127 -16.13 -12.30 17.40
C LYS A 127 -15.50 -12.11 18.78
N LYS A 128 -14.15 -11.97 18.83
CA LYS A 128 -13.43 -11.76 20.11
C LYS A 128 -13.75 -10.42 20.78
N GLU A 129 -14.13 -9.40 20.04
CA GLU A 129 -14.58 -8.12 20.62
C GLU A 129 -15.98 -8.25 21.22
N GLN A 130 -16.90 -9.00 20.60
CA GLN A 130 -18.24 -9.26 21.11
C GLN A 130 -18.28 -10.14 22.38
N GLU A 131 -17.29 -11.01 22.58
CA GLU A 131 -17.17 -11.86 23.77
C GLU A 131 -16.62 -11.11 25.02
N LYS A 132 -16.16 -9.87 24.85
CA LYS A 132 -15.57 -9.07 25.94
C LYS A 132 -16.54 -8.03 26.54
N ASP A 133 -17.69 -7.83 25.92
CA ASP A 133 -18.80 -7.00 26.42
C ASP A 133 -19.84 -7.86 27.13
#